data_e2e9715cee3841f5488865debe9cd0af
#
_entry.id   e2e9715cee3841f5488865debe9cd0af
#
_cell.length_a   1.000
_cell.length_b   1.000
_cell.length_c   1.000
_cell.angle_alpha   90.00
_cell.angle_beta   90.00
_cell.angle_gamma   90.00
#
_symmetry.space_group_name_H-M   'P 1'
#
loop_
_entity.id
_entity.type
_entity.pdbx_description
1 polymer ?
#
loop_
_entity_poly.entity_id
_entity_poly.type
_entity_poly.pdbx_seq_one_letter_code
_entity_poly.pdbx_strand_id
1 'polypeptide(L)'
;MGNPIIEIAVSQGDQTLGSIRLEPYPDKAPGTVQNFLSLVDAGFYTGLIFHRVMRGFMIQGGGFTPDFTQKRANAIRGEFIANGYMGNDIRHTRGVISMARTSDPDSASSQFFIVQQDSTYLDGQYACFGYVTKGMDVV
;
A
#
# COMPACT_ATOMS: atom_id res chain seq x y z
N MET A 1 -16.53 10.75 -12.21
CA MET A 1 -16.24 9.32 -12.19
C MET A 1 -15.79 8.88 -10.81
N GLY A 2 -16.16 7.68 -10.40
CA GLY A 2 -15.72 7.14 -9.12
C GLY A 2 -14.24 6.80 -9.11
N ASN A 3 -13.70 6.61 -7.92
CA ASN A 3 -12.34 6.14 -7.75
C ASN A 3 -12.20 4.71 -8.29
N PRO A 4 -11.01 4.30 -8.73
CA PRO A 4 -10.78 2.91 -9.14
C PRO A 4 -10.93 1.96 -7.96
N ILE A 5 -11.22 0.69 -8.26
CA ILE A 5 -11.29 -0.37 -7.25
C ILE A 5 -10.24 -1.41 -7.62
N ILE A 6 -9.44 -1.81 -6.62
CA ILE A 6 -8.38 -2.80 -6.76
C ILE A 6 -8.73 -4.00 -5.88
N GLU A 7 -8.48 -5.19 -6.39
CA GLU A 7 -8.68 -6.43 -5.65
C GLU A 7 -7.36 -7.19 -5.53
N ILE A 8 -6.99 -7.57 -4.31
CA ILE A 8 -5.81 -8.37 -4.03
C ILE A 8 -6.26 -9.76 -3.58
N ALA A 9 -6.00 -10.77 -4.40
CA ALA A 9 -6.26 -12.16 -4.02
C ALA A 9 -5.09 -12.67 -3.18
N VAL A 10 -5.39 -13.17 -1.99
CA VAL A 10 -4.37 -13.60 -1.02
C VAL A 10 -4.49 -15.10 -0.80
N SER A 11 -3.35 -15.79 -0.83
CA SER A 11 -3.29 -17.23 -0.56
C SER A 11 -2.11 -17.55 0.35
N GLN A 12 -2.17 -18.71 0.99
CA GLN A 12 -1.07 -19.26 1.78
C GLN A 12 -0.82 -20.69 1.30
N GLY A 13 0.30 -20.90 0.62
CA GLY A 13 0.53 -22.16 -0.07
C GLY A 13 -0.57 -22.41 -1.11
N ASP A 14 -1.25 -23.55 -1.03
CA ASP A 14 -2.35 -23.89 -1.93
C ASP A 14 -3.70 -23.42 -1.39
N GLN A 15 -3.74 -22.79 -0.22
CA GLN A 15 -4.98 -22.36 0.41
C GLN A 15 -5.31 -20.92 0.06
N THR A 16 -6.49 -20.71 -0.51
CA THR A 16 -7.01 -19.36 -0.74
C THR A 16 -7.49 -18.79 0.57
N LEU A 17 -6.93 -17.64 1.00
CA LEU A 17 -7.34 -16.95 2.21
C LEU A 17 -8.51 -16.00 1.96
N GLY A 18 -8.61 -15.45 0.76
CA GLY A 18 -9.65 -14.52 0.38
C GLY A 18 -9.12 -13.38 -0.46
N SER A 19 -9.94 -12.35 -0.61
CA SER A 19 -9.57 -11.16 -1.38
C SER A 19 -9.72 -9.92 -0.52
N ILE A 20 -8.79 -8.97 -0.72
CA ILE A 20 -8.84 -7.64 -0.13
C ILE A 20 -9.23 -6.69 -1.25
N ARG A 21 -10.33 -5.95 -1.05
CA ARG A 21 -10.77 -4.94 -2.01
C ARG A 21 -10.46 -3.57 -1.44
N LEU A 22 -9.80 -2.72 -2.23
CA LEU A 22 -9.42 -1.39 -1.77
C LEU A 22 -9.77 -0.34 -2.82
N GLU A 23 -9.96 0.88 -2.33
CA GLU A 23 -10.27 2.03 -3.15
C GLU A 23 -9.17 3.07 -2.99
N PRO A 24 -8.32 3.27 -4.01
CA PRO A 24 -7.34 4.36 -4.01
C PRO A 24 -8.02 5.72 -4.18
N TYR A 25 -7.43 6.77 -3.62
CA TYR A 25 -7.93 8.13 -3.72
C TYR A 25 -6.95 9.02 -4.50
N PRO A 26 -7.13 9.15 -5.83
CA PRO A 26 -6.21 9.93 -6.67
C PRO A 26 -6.17 11.40 -6.32
N ASP A 27 -7.25 11.97 -5.78
CA ASP A 27 -7.31 13.38 -5.38
C ASP A 27 -6.42 13.66 -4.16
N LYS A 28 -6.12 12.67 -3.34
CA LYS A 28 -5.27 12.83 -2.15
C LYS A 28 -3.80 12.55 -2.43
N ALA A 29 -3.51 11.63 -3.34
CA ALA A 29 -2.14 11.22 -3.66
C ALA A 29 -2.05 10.85 -5.15
N PRO A 30 -2.14 11.83 -6.06
CA PRO A 30 -2.29 11.54 -7.50
C PRO A 30 -1.11 10.78 -8.09
N GLY A 31 0.12 11.16 -7.78
CA GLY A 31 1.30 10.46 -8.30
C GLY A 31 1.45 9.07 -7.71
N THR A 32 1.15 8.91 -6.44
CA THR A 32 1.20 7.62 -5.74
C THR A 32 0.17 6.65 -6.33
N VAL A 33 -1.06 7.10 -6.51
CA VAL A 33 -2.13 6.28 -7.09
C VAL A 33 -1.80 5.91 -8.53
N GLN A 34 -1.34 6.87 -9.32
CA GLN A 34 -0.96 6.61 -10.71
C GLN A 34 0.14 5.55 -10.81
N ASN A 35 1.17 5.65 -9.96
CA ASN A 35 2.25 4.67 -9.91
C ASN A 35 1.71 3.29 -9.51
N PHE A 36 0.90 3.22 -8.48
CA PHE A 36 0.32 1.96 -8.00
C PHE A 36 -0.53 1.29 -9.08
N LEU A 37 -1.41 2.04 -9.75
CA LEU A 37 -2.27 1.52 -10.81
C LEU A 37 -1.44 1.04 -12.01
N SER A 38 -0.37 1.77 -12.37
CA SER A 38 0.53 1.35 -13.45
C SER A 38 1.18 0.02 -13.14
N LEU A 39 1.62 -0.19 -11.90
CA LEU A 39 2.24 -1.45 -11.47
C LEU A 39 1.20 -2.59 -11.47
N VAL A 40 -0.02 -2.32 -11.03
CA VAL A 40 -1.11 -3.30 -11.06
C VAL A 40 -1.40 -3.72 -12.51
N ASP A 41 -1.54 -2.77 -13.41
CA ASP A 41 -1.84 -3.04 -14.82
C ASP A 41 -0.71 -3.79 -15.51
N ALA A 42 0.52 -3.58 -15.09
CA ALA A 42 1.69 -4.28 -15.63
C ALA A 42 1.87 -5.69 -15.05
N GLY A 43 1.03 -6.11 -14.10
CA GLY A 43 1.16 -7.40 -13.44
C GLY A 43 2.32 -7.47 -12.46
N PHE A 44 2.85 -6.33 -12.03
CA PHE A 44 4.02 -6.26 -11.16
C PHE A 44 3.83 -7.02 -9.84
N TYR A 45 2.65 -6.88 -9.23
CA TYR A 45 2.37 -7.43 -7.91
C TYR A 45 2.02 -8.92 -7.91
N THR A 46 1.70 -9.50 -9.05
CA THR A 46 1.32 -10.91 -9.12
C THR A 46 2.48 -11.80 -8.68
N GLY A 47 2.22 -12.67 -7.72
CA GLY A 47 3.24 -13.59 -7.20
C GLY A 47 4.11 -13.01 -6.09
N LEU A 48 3.92 -11.74 -5.72
CA LEU A 48 4.66 -11.14 -4.61
C LEU A 48 4.02 -11.50 -3.27
N ILE A 49 4.80 -11.42 -2.19
CA ILE A 49 4.36 -11.82 -0.86
C ILE A 49 4.15 -10.61 0.06
N PHE A 50 3.38 -10.82 1.12
CA PHE A 50 3.41 -9.95 2.29
C PHE A 50 4.57 -10.42 3.16
N HIS A 51 5.74 -9.79 2.98
CA HIS A 51 6.98 -10.24 3.62
C HIS A 51 7.10 -9.79 5.07
N ARG A 52 6.23 -8.88 5.51
CA ARG A 52 6.23 -8.36 6.87
C ARG A 52 4.79 -8.30 7.39
N VAL A 53 4.49 -9.13 8.37
CA VAL A 53 3.16 -9.17 8.98
C VAL A 53 3.35 -8.93 10.48
N MET A 54 2.85 -7.79 10.96
CA MET A 54 2.98 -7.40 12.37
C MET A 54 1.60 -7.27 12.99
N ARG A 55 1.25 -8.27 13.78
CA ARG A 55 -0.04 -8.32 14.46
C ARG A 55 -0.24 -7.07 15.32
N GLY A 56 -1.44 -6.47 15.21
CA GLY A 56 -1.76 -5.24 15.93
C GLY A 56 -1.13 -3.99 15.35
N PHE A 57 -0.55 -4.08 14.15
CA PHE A 57 0.08 -2.94 13.48
C PHE A 57 -0.31 -2.92 12.00
N MET A 58 0.35 -3.71 11.16
CA MET A 58 0.13 -3.65 9.71
C MET A 58 0.62 -4.92 9.01
N ILE A 59 0.25 -5.08 7.73
CA ILE A 59 0.89 -6.03 6.82
C ILE A 59 1.54 -5.24 5.69
N GLN A 60 2.75 -5.65 5.30
CA GLN A 60 3.53 -4.97 4.27
C GLN A 60 3.93 -5.95 3.17
N GLY A 61 3.77 -5.54 1.93
CA GLY A 61 4.10 -6.37 0.79
C GLY A 61 4.41 -5.54 -0.45
N GLY A 62 4.45 -6.23 -1.59
CA GLY A 62 4.62 -5.57 -2.89
C GLY A 62 6.07 -5.39 -3.32
N GLY A 63 7.04 -6.03 -2.68
CA GLY A 63 8.44 -5.87 -3.02
C GLY A 63 9.27 -7.15 -3.12
N PHE A 64 8.76 -8.28 -2.69
CA PHE A 64 9.54 -9.52 -2.62
C PHE A 64 8.79 -10.70 -3.20
N THR A 65 9.53 -11.57 -3.89
CA THR A 65 9.05 -12.86 -4.36
C THR A 65 9.07 -13.89 -3.21
N PRO A 66 8.46 -15.08 -3.37
CA PRO A 66 8.44 -16.07 -2.29
C PRO A 66 9.82 -16.54 -1.81
N ASP A 67 10.85 -16.41 -2.64
CA ASP A 67 12.23 -16.75 -2.25
C ASP A 67 12.98 -15.54 -1.67
N PHE A 68 12.26 -14.44 -1.35
CA PHE A 68 12.78 -13.19 -0.80
C PHE A 68 13.74 -12.44 -1.74
N THR A 69 13.59 -12.61 -3.04
CA THR A 69 14.26 -11.78 -4.03
C THR A 69 13.48 -10.47 -4.17
N GLN A 70 14.16 -9.35 -4.04
CA GLN A 70 13.51 -8.04 -4.17
C GLN A 70 13.21 -7.75 -5.64
N LYS A 71 11.95 -7.42 -5.93
CA LYS A 71 11.52 -6.93 -7.23
C LYS A 71 11.44 -5.41 -7.16
N ARG A 72 12.18 -4.75 -8.05
CA ARG A 72 12.37 -3.31 -7.96
C ARG A 72 11.48 -2.55 -8.94
N ALA A 73 11.06 -1.36 -8.52
CA ALA A 73 10.35 -0.39 -9.34
C ALA A 73 11.00 0.98 -9.15
N ASN A 74 10.65 1.94 -9.99
CA ASN A 74 11.18 3.30 -9.89
C ASN A 74 10.61 4.00 -8.67
N ALA A 75 11.45 4.74 -7.96
CA ALA A 75 11.03 5.55 -6.82
C ALA A 75 10.18 6.73 -7.30
N ILE A 76 9.25 7.16 -6.44
CA ILE A 76 8.38 8.29 -6.70
C ILE A 76 8.50 9.31 -5.57
N ARG A 77 8.05 10.54 -5.86
CA ARG A 77 8.01 11.60 -4.85
C ARG A 77 7.02 11.23 -3.75
N GLY A 78 7.41 11.45 -2.49
CA GLY A 78 6.55 11.19 -1.33
C GLY A 78 5.46 12.23 -1.18
N GLU A 79 4.22 11.84 -1.32
CA GLU A 79 3.06 12.73 -1.23
C GLU A 79 2.50 12.71 0.20
N PHE A 80 3.21 13.34 1.12
CA PHE A 80 2.82 13.43 2.53
C PHE A 80 3.30 14.74 3.14
N ILE A 81 2.70 15.14 4.25
CA ILE A 81 2.86 16.48 4.83
C ILE A 81 4.33 16.78 5.18
N ALA A 82 5.04 15.86 5.81
CA ALA A 82 6.44 16.06 6.20
C ALA A 82 7.36 16.29 5.00
N ASN A 83 6.94 15.90 3.80
CA ASN A 83 7.68 16.10 2.55
C ASN A 83 7.19 17.32 1.75
N GLY A 84 6.37 18.16 2.36
CA GLY A 84 5.88 19.38 1.74
C GLY A 84 4.59 19.25 0.94
N TYR A 85 4.01 18.05 0.87
CA TYR A 85 2.76 17.85 0.14
C TYR A 85 1.57 17.94 1.09
N MET A 86 0.85 19.06 1.06
CA MET A 86 -0.23 19.35 2.01
C MET A 86 -1.59 18.80 1.60
N GLY A 87 -1.71 18.26 0.38
CA GLY A 87 -2.98 17.74 -0.14
C GLY A 87 -3.38 16.39 0.43
N ASN A 88 -2.47 15.69 1.11
CA ASN A 88 -2.73 14.37 1.65
C ASN A 88 -2.96 14.44 3.16
N ASP A 89 -4.22 14.42 3.56
CA ASP A 89 -4.63 14.49 4.95
C ASP A 89 -5.18 13.17 5.49
N ILE A 90 -4.97 12.08 4.78
CA ILE A 90 -5.44 10.75 5.21
C ILE A 90 -4.64 10.31 6.43
N ARG A 91 -5.35 9.88 7.47
CA ARG A 91 -4.75 9.39 8.70
C ARG A 91 -4.54 7.87 8.63
N HIS A 92 -3.53 7.36 9.36
CA HIS A 92 -3.22 5.94 9.42
C HIS A 92 -4.16 5.21 10.38
N THR A 93 -5.43 5.15 10.01
CA THR A 93 -6.44 4.39 10.75
C THR A 93 -6.60 3.01 10.14
N ARG A 94 -7.27 2.10 10.88
CA ARG A 94 -7.50 0.73 10.42
C ARG A 94 -8.11 0.70 9.02
N GLY A 95 -7.49 -0.06 8.13
CA GLY A 95 -7.96 -0.23 6.74
C GLY A 95 -7.29 0.68 5.73
N VAL A 96 -6.47 1.64 6.17
CA VAL A 96 -5.76 2.54 5.26
C VAL A 96 -4.60 1.80 4.60
N ILE A 97 -4.40 2.04 3.30
CA ILE A 97 -3.22 1.59 2.57
C ILE A 97 -2.27 2.78 2.36
N SER A 98 -0.99 2.57 2.63
CA SER A 98 0.04 3.60 2.61
C SER A 98 1.32 3.04 1.99
N MET A 99 2.15 3.91 1.40
CA MET A 99 3.40 3.48 0.79
C MET A 99 4.49 3.30 1.83
N ALA A 100 5.15 2.14 1.79
CA ALA A 100 6.38 1.91 2.55
C ALA A 100 7.53 2.63 1.86
N ARG A 101 8.52 3.07 2.65
CA ARG A 101 9.70 3.76 2.14
C ARG A 101 10.89 3.55 3.08
N THR A 102 12.08 3.91 2.60
CA THR A 102 13.26 4.02 3.46
C THR A 102 13.22 5.37 4.20
N SER A 103 14.32 5.76 4.85
CA SER A 103 14.44 7.08 5.48
C SER A 103 14.40 8.24 4.47
N ASP A 104 14.68 7.97 3.20
CA ASP A 104 14.55 8.97 2.13
C ASP A 104 13.05 9.20 1.83
N PRO A 105 12.54 10.44 1.97
CA PRO A 105 11.12 10.73 1.70
C PRO A 105 10.66 10.40 0.28
N ASP A 106 11.56 10.37 -0.68
CA ASP A 106 11.27 10.11 -2.09
C ASP A 106 11.74 8.72 -2.53
N SER A 107 11.75 7.75 -1.61
CA SER A 107 12.21 6.39 -1.89
C SER A 107 11.10 5.36 -2.09
N ALA A 108 9.84 5.73 -1.90
CA ALA A 108 8.73 4.81 -2.14
C ALA A 108 8.68 4.40 -3.61
N SER A 109 8.40 3.13 -3.87
CA SER A 109 8.33 2.62 -5.24
C SER A 109 7.16 1.65 -5.43
N SER A 110 7.23 0.45 -4.87
CA SER A 110 6.18 -0.56 -5.02
C SER A 110 5.64 -1.08 -3.70
N GLN A 111 6.43 -1.09 -2.64
CA GLN A 111 6.02 -1.66 -1.38
C GLN A 111 4.99 -0.78 -0.69
N PHE A 112 3.97 -1.42 -0.14
CA PHE A 112 2.90 -0.77 0.58
C PHE A 112 2.59 -1.53 1.86
N PHE A 113 1.88 -0.87 2.78
CA PHE A 113 1.36 -1.55 3.96
C PHE A 113 -0.10 -1.20 4.17
N ILE A 114 -0.85 -2.14 4.75
CA ILE A 114 -2.25 -1.96 5.11
C ILE A 114 -2.32 -1.96 6.63
N VAL A 115 -2.89 -0.90 7.19
CA VAL A 115 -2.96 -0.69 8.63
C VAL A 115 -4.02 -1.62 9.23
N GLN A 116 -3.59 -2.45 10.18
CA GLN A 116 -4.50 -3.35 10.90
C GLN A 116 -5.10 -2.69 12.13
N GLN A 117 -4.32 -1.85 12.82
CA GLN A 117 -4.76 -1.13 14.00
C GLN A 117 -4.29 0.31 13.91
N ASP A 118 -5.12 1.27 14.33
CA ASP A 118 -4.82 2.69 14.22
C ASP A 118 -3.39 3.00 14.65
N SER A 119 -2.65 3.68 13.77
CA SER A 119 -1.24 3.98 13.93
C SER A 119 -0.98 5.45 13.59
N THR A 120 -1.67 6.33 14.30
CA THR A 120 -1.67 7.76 14.02
C THR A 120 -0.32 8.43 14.20
N TYR A 121 0.62 7.79 14.89
CA TYR A 121 2.01 8.27 14.98
C TYR A 121 2.72 8.28 13.61
N LEU A 122 2.16 7.64 12.59
CA LEU A 122 2.68 7.65 11.23
C LEU A 122 2.12 8.81 10.39
N ASP A 123 1.10 9.50 10.89
CA ASP A 123 0.40 10.52 10.13
C ASP A 123 1.33 11.64 9.67
N GLY A 124 1.17 12.06 8.41
CA GLY A 124 1.98 13.10 7.82
C GLY A 124 3.39 12.70 7.41
N GLN A 125 3.78 11.44 7.62
CA GLN A 125 5.14 10.96 7.33
C GLN A 125 5.19 9.89 6.23
N TYR A 126 4.03 9.40 5.80
CA TYR A 126 3.91 8.39 4.74
C TYR A 126 2.75 8.75 3.83
N ALA A 127 2.85 8.30 2.58
CA ALA A 127 1.83 8.60 1.57
C ALA A 127 0.69 7.60 1.65
N CYS A 128 -0.33 7.91 2.45
CA CYS A 128 -1.59 7.18 2.42
C CYS A 128 -2.28 7.45 1.08
N PHE A 129 -2.88 6.41 0.47
CA PHE A 129 -3.50 6.61 -0.84
C PHE A 129 -4.83 5.89 -1.04
N GLY A 130 -5.38 5.26 -0.02
CA GLY A 130 -6.67 4.60 -0.14
C GLY A 130 -7.12 3.89 1.12
N TYR A 131 -8.23 3.17 1.00
CA TYR A 131 -8.84 2.40 2.08
C TYR A 131 -9.26 1.02 1.60
N VAL A 132 -9.16 0.04 2.50
CA VAL A 132 -9.77 -1.27 2.30
C VAL A 132 -11.29 -1.13 2.48
N THR A 133 -12.03 -1.50 1.46
CA THR A 133 -13.50 -1.44 1.48
C THR A 133 -14.12 -2.79 1.82
N LYS A 134 -13.38 -3.89 1.59
CA LYS A 134 -13.85 -5.24 1.86
C LYS A 134 -12.65 -6.15 2.07
N GLY A 135 -12.76 -7.12 2.98
CA GLY A 135 -11.71 -8.12 3.19
C GLY A 135 -10.75 -7.79 4.32
N MET A 136 -11.11 -6.91 5.26
CA MET A 136 -10.26 -6.66 6.43
C MET A 136 -10.02 -7.91 7.28
N ASP A 137 -10.92 -8.88 7.22
CA ASP A 137 -10.72 -10.17 7.89
C ASP A 137 -9.57 -10.97 7.27
N VAL A 138 -9.23 -10.71 6.00
CA VAL A 138 -8.06 -11.32 5.34
C VAL A 138 -6.77 -10.65 5.81
N VAL A 139 -6.81 -9.35 6.09
CA VAL A 139 -5.68 -8.60 6.63
C VAL A 139 -5.39 -9.07 8.06
#